data_98c54742698f324910351444ae9bb32d
#
_entry.id   98c54742698f324910351444ae9bb32d
#
_cell.length_a   1.000
_cell.length_b   1.000
_cell.length_c   1.000
_cell.angle_alpha   90.00
_cell.angle_beta   90.00
_cell.angle_gamma   90.00
#
_symmetry.space_group_name_H-M   'P 1'
#
loop_
_entity.id
_entity.type
_entity.pdbx_description
1 polymer ?
#
loop_
_entity_poly.entity_id
_entity_poly.type
_entity_poly.pdbx_seq_one_letter_code
_entity_poly.pdbx_strand_id
1 'polypeptide(L)'
;MGTVVQLKNQINDSYFQLKDSVEEKLVLTEEKIKSKLSSDVQLVQKMTDYHIETGGKRLRALLTLGSAKLCGYSKGSRDINLAACVELIHSATLMHDDVIDEGTVRRGKETLNKVWDNHSSVLIGDYLLSRCFEMMVEDGNLEVLKLLSSTSSKIAQGEVLQLQHKGEVDMLEETYLKIISAKTAELFAAATKVGAILSDAENKEKDALEFYGRNLGLTFQIADDTLDYNAELKLFGKKVGQDFFEGKITLPIILLFQKIGNDEKEILSNMFKKELRTKDDFNEIIALINKYKIIQECYQKAQHYINLASNSLSVFKDSEEKNILKRLTSFSLSRNF
;
A
#
# COMPACT_ATOMS: atom_id res chain seq x y z
N MET A 1 23.12 16.51 -11.93
CA MET A 1 22.26 17.08 -10.87
C MET A 1 20.94 17.68 -11.40
N GLY A 2 20.90 18.41 -12.53
CA GLY A 2 19.65 19.02 -13.05
C GLY A 2 18.55 18.04 -13.44
N THR A 3 18.85 16.91 -14.06
CA THR A 3 17.87 15.93 -14.56
C THR A 3 17.15 15.17 -13.43
N VAL A 4 17.82 14.88 -12.33
CA VAL A 4 17.23 14.19 -11.17
C VAL A 4 16.31 15.12 -10.38
N VAL A 5 16.65 16.40 -10.27
CA VAL A 5 15.79 17.43 -9.60
C VAL A 5 14.55 17.73 -10.44
N GLN A 6 14.68 17.77 -11.77
CA GLN A 6 13.53 17.96 -12.65
C GLN A 6 12.56 16.75 -12.63
N LEU A 7 13.09 15.53 -12.63
CA LEU A 7 12.27 14.32 -12.45
C LEU A 7 11.55 14.32 -11.08
N LYS A 8 12.25 14.70 -9.99
CA LYS A 8 11.64 14.78 -8.66
C LYS A 8 10.47 15.77 -8.58
N ASN A 9 10.59 16.94 -9.23
CA ASN A 9 9.51 17.92 -9.26
C ASN A 9 8.31 17.44 -10.09
N GLN A 10 8.53 16.80 -11.25
CA GLN A 10 7.47 16.29 -12.11
C GLN A 10 6.67 15.12 -11.49
N ILE A 11 7.27 14.37 -10.59
CA ILE A 11 6.70 13.15 -10.02
C ILE A 11 5.84 13.46 -8.78
N ASN A 12 6.26 14.38 -7.93
CA ASN A 12 5.38 14.93 -6.89
C ASN A 12 4.15 15.62 -7.51
N ASP A 13 4.31 16.20 -8.69
CA ASP A 13 3.28 16.85 -9.46
C ASP A 13 2.12 15.89 -9.82
N SER A 14 2.38 14.62 -10.17
CA SER A 14 1.32 13.68 -10.57
C SER A 14 0.36 13.29 -9.45
N TYR A 15 0.84 13.15 -8.22
CA TYR A 15 -0.02 12.95 -7.06
C TYR A 15 -0.90 14.18 -6.80
N PHE A 16 -0.32 15.37 -6.84
CA PHE A 16 -1.06 16.62 -6.66
C PHE A 16 -2.05 16.84 -7.80
N GLN A 17 -1.67 16.55 -9.04
CA GLN A 17 -2.59 16.63 -10.20
C GLN A 17 -3.79 15.70 -10.02
N LEU A 18 -3.58 14.44 -9.55
CA LEU A 18 -4.71 13.55 -9.26
C LEU A 18 -5.56 14.11 -8.13
N LYS A 19 -4.94 14.57 -7.04
CA LYS A 19 -5.63 15.16 -5.90
C LYS A 19 -6.46 16.37 -6.33
N ASP A 20 -5.87 17.33 -7.03
CA ASP A 20 -6.53 18.55 -7.49
C ASP A 20 -7.70 18.23 -8.43
N SER A 21 -7.54 17.19 -9.27
CA SER A 21 -8.61 16.79 -10.22
C SER A 21 -9.86 16.25 -9.54
N VAL A 22 -9.79 15.84 -8.27
CA VAL A 22 -10.90 15.26 -7.48
C VAL A 22 -11.01 15.87 -6.08
N GLU A 23 -10.44 17.05 -5.85
CA GLU A 23 -10.29 17.65 -4.51
C GLU A 23 -11.61 17.79 -3.76
N GLU A 24 -12.66 18.34 -4.39
CA GLU A 24 -13.98 18.47 -3.76
C GLU A 24 -14.53 17.14 -3.28
N LYS A 25 -14.41 16.09 -4.10
CA LYS A 25 -14.88 14.75 -3.75
C LYS A 25 -14.02 14.10 -2.68
N LEU A 26 -12.72 14.40 -2.63
CA LEU A 26 -11.83 13.91 -1.58
C LEU A 26 -12.21 14.50 -0.22
N VAL A 27 -12.51 15.82 -0.16
CA VAL A 27 -12.99 16.48 1.06
C VAL A 27 -14.29 15.81 1.55
N LEU A 28 -15.26 15.61 0.66
CA LEU A 28 -16.51 14.93 0.97
C LEU A 28 -16.29 13.48 1.40
N THR A 29 -15.27 12.80 0.87
CA THR A 29 -14.88 11.45 1.29
C THR A 29 -14.36 11.45 2.73
N GLU A 30 -13.56 12.43 3.12
CA GLU A 30 -13.07 12.56 4.50
C GLU A 30 -14.20 12.89 5.48
N GLU A 31 -15.14 13.74 5.09
CA GLU A 31 -16.35 14.00 5.86
C GLU A 31 -17.22 12.73 6.00
N LYS A 32 -17.35 11.95 4.92
CA LYS A 32 -18.06 10.67 4.95
C LYS A 32 -17.41 9.68 5.92
N ILE A 33 -16.09 9.55 5.89
CA ILE A 33 -15.34 8.71 6.85
C ILE A 33 -15.67 9.13 8.28
N LYS A 34 -15.54 10.43 8.60
CA LYS A 34 -15.84 10.95 9.95
C LYS A 34 -17.29 10.62 10.37
N SER A 35 -18.25 10.85 9.49
CA SER A 35 -19.67 10.61 9.79
C SER A 35 -19.98 9.13 10.03
N LYS A 36 -19.35 8.22 9.27
CA LYS A 36 -19.54 6.78 9.40
C LYS A 36 -18.85 6.17 10.64
N LEU A 37 -17.85 6.84 11.18
CA LEU A 37 -17.12 6.42 12.38
C LEU A 37 -17.67 7.04 13.67
N SER A 38 -18.70 7.87 13.60
CA SER A 38 -19.37 8.40 14.78
C SER A 38 -19.99 7.29 15.62
N SER A 39 -19.80 7.38 16.95
CA SER A 39 -20.27 6.38 17.91
C SER A 39 -20.62 7.00 19.26
N ASP A 40 -21.70 6.50 19.89
CA ASP A 40 -22.08 6.87 21.26
C ASP A 40 -21.15 6.23 22.32
N VAL A 41 -20.34 5.24 21.93
CA VAL A 41 -19.34 4.64 22.79
C VAL A 41 -18.10 5.55 22.83
N GLN A 42 -17.91 6.24 23.94
CA GLN A 42 -16.85 7.28 24.07
C GLN A 42 -15.46 6.80 23.71
N LEU A 43 -15.10 5.55 24.05
CA LEU A 43 -13.78 5.01 23.73
C LEU A 43 -13.62 4.81 22.21
N VAL A 44 -14.64 4.28 21.56
CA VAL A 44 -14.66 4.14 20.07
C VAL A 44 -14.48 5.49 19.43
N GLN A 45 -15.25 6.51 19.85
CA GLN A 45 -15.14 7.86 19.30
C GLN A 45 -13.72 8.44 19.46
N LYS A 46 -13.14 8.35 20.66
CA LYS A 46 -11.79 8.87 20.92
C LYS A 46 -10.72 8.20 20.05
N MET A 47 -10.79 6.87 19.90
CA MET A 47 -9.79 6.11 19.12
C MET A 47 -9.95 6.36 17.62
N THR A 48 -11.18 6.45 17.11
CA THR A 48 -11.42 6.79 15.69
C THR A 48 -11.01 8.22 15.37
N ASP A 49 -11.27 9.19 16.25
CA ASP A 49 -10.82 10.58 16.08
C ASP A 49 -9.29 10.65 16.04
N TYR A 50 -8.62 9.99 16.97
CA TYR A 50 -7.16 9.91 16.99
C TYR A 50 -6.60 9.33 15.69
N HIS A 51 -7.21 8.22 15.18
CA HIS A 51 -6.79 7.63 13.91
C HIS A 51 -6.98 8.60 12.73
N ILE A 52 -8.13 9.27 12.65
CA ILE A 52 -8.42 10.24 11.60
C ILE A 52 -7.39 11.38 11.62
N GLU A 53 -7.03 11.88 12.80
CA GLU A 53 -6.03 12.93 12.99
C GLU A 53 -4.61 12.52 12.57
N THR A 54 -4.28 11.22 12.52
CA THR A 54 -2.98 10.77 11.98
C THR A 54 -2.84 11.03 10.48
N GLY A 55 -3.95 11.37 9.82
CA GLY A 55 -4.01 11.75 8.42
C GLY A 55 -3.56 10.64 7.47
N GLY A 56 -3.12 11.06 6.29
CA GLY A 56 -2.60 10.18 5.26
C GLY A 56 -2.77 10.77 3.86
N LYS A 57 -2.07 10.19 2.88
CA LYS A 57 -2.16 10.63 1.48
C LYS A 57 -3.49 10.26 0.80
N ARG A 58 -4.32 9.43 1.43
CA ARG A 58 -5.60 8.95 0.88
C ARG A 58 -5.50 8.39 -0.55
N LEU A 59 -4.37 7.74 -0.85
CA LEU A 59 -4.06 7.32 -2.23
C LEU A 59 -5.11 6.35 -2.80
N ARG A 60 -5.67 5.47 -1.98
CA ARG A 60 -6.68 4.51 -2.44
C ARG A 60 -8.01 5.18 -2.74
N ALA A 61 -8.42 6.15 -1.92
CA ALA A 61 -9.58 7.00 -2.24
C ALA A 61 -9.36 7.81 -3.52
N LEU A 62 -8.19 8.41 -3.68
CA LEU A 62 -7.81 9.13 -4.91
C LEU A 62 -7.89 8.24 -6.15
N LEU A 63 -7.44 6.99 -6.04
CA LEU A 63 -7.52 6.02 -7.13
C LEU A 63 -8.96 5.64 -7.45
N THR A 64 -9.82 5.44 -6.44
CA THR A 64 -11.25 5.18 -6.67
C THR A 64 -11.93 6.36 -7.39
N LEU A 65 -11.73 7.58 -6.89
CA LEU A 65 -12.31 8.80 -7.47
C LEU A 65 -11.75 9.08 -8.87
N GLY A 66 -10.42 8.96 -9.06
CA GLY A 66 -9.76 9.18 -10.35
C GLY A 66 -10.16 8.16 -11.41
N SER A 67 -10.33 6.89 -11.03
CA SER A 67 -10.79 5.84 -11.94
C SER A 67 -12.26 6.02 -12.30
N ALA A 68 -13.12 6.41 -11.36
CA ALA A 68 -14.51 6.76 -11.63
C ALA A 68 -14.59 7.93 -12.61
N LYS A 69 -13.77 8.97 -12.41
CA LYS A 69 -13.69 10.13 -13.31
C LYS A 69 -13.21 9.75 -14.70
N LEU A 70 -12.16 8.90 -14.82
CA LEU A 70 -11.68 8.37 -16.10
C LEU A 70 -12.78 7.63 -16.88
N CYS A 71 -13.65 6.90 -16.17
CA CYS A 71 -14.78 6.19 -16.77
C CYS A 71 -16.02 7.07 -16.95
N GLY A 72 -15.93 8.40 -16.71
CA GLY A 72 -17.01 9.35 -16.97
C GLY A 72 -18.09 9.42 -15.87
N TYR A 73 -17.84 8.89 -14.66
CA TYR A 73 -18.77 9.03 -13.54
C TYR A 73 -18.91 10.49 -13.11
N SER A 74 -20.11 11.01 -13.27
CA SER A 74 -20.38 12.45 -13.02
C SER A 74 -21.61 12.73 -12.16
N LYS A 75 -22.41 11.71 -11.83
CA LYS A 75 -23.69 11.90 -11.12
C LYS A 75 -23.72 11.10 -9.83
N GLY A 76 -24.23 11.74 -8.76
CA GLY A 76 -24.40 11.12 -7.46
C GLY A 76 -23.13 11.12 -6.61
N SER A 77 -23.18 10.38 -5.49
CA SER A 77 -22.15 10.34 -4.44
C SER A 77 -21.65 8.93 -4.13
N ARG A 78 -21.93 7.94 -4.99
CA ARG A 78 -21.49 6.56 -4.75
C ARG A 78 -19.96 6.44 -4.77
N ASP A 79 -19.28 7.22 -5.62
CA ASP A 79 -17.83 7.29 -5.69
C ASP A 79 -17.22 7.79 -4.37
N ILE A 80 -17.81 8.79 -3.73
CA ILE A 80 -17.43 9.28 -2.41
C ILE A 80 -17.62 8.19 -1.34
N ASN A 81 -18.80 7.54 -1.32
CA ASN A 81 -19.11 6.49 -0.37
C ASN A 81 -18.15 5.30 -0.49
N LEU A 82 -17.86 4.87 -1.70
CA LEU A 82 -17.00 3.71 -1.93
C LEU A 82 -15.50 4.05 -1.82
N ALA A 83 -15.09 5.28 -2.12
CA ALA A 83 -13.75 5.76 -1.78
C ALA A 83 -13.52 5.76 -0.25
N ALA A 84 -14.53 6.19 0.53
CA ALA A 84 -14.49 6.12 1.97
C ALA A 84 -14.41 4.65 2.47
N CYS A 85 -15.22 3.76 1.88
CA CYS A 85 -15.20 2.34 2.22
C CYS A 85 -13.82 1.71 1.99
N VAL A 86 -13.18 1.96 0.85
CA VAL A 86 -11.83 1.47 0.53
C VAL A 86 -10.78 1.99 1.53
N GLU A 87 -10.83 3.27 1.92
CA GLU A 87 -9.93 3.83 2.93
C GLU A 87 -10.18 3.25 4.34
N LEU A 88 -11.44 2.94 4.69
CA LEU A 88 -11.75 2.29 5.96
C LEU A 88 -11.24 0.85 6.02
N ILE A 89 -11.34 0.07 4.93
CA ILE A 89 -10.69 -1.24 4.84
C ILE A 89 -9.19 -1.11 5.08
N HIS A 90 -8.54 -0.16 4.40
CA HIS A 90 -7.11 0.09 4.60
C HIS A 90 -6.79 0.50 6.04
N SER A 91 -7.60 1.37 6.64
CA SER A 91 -7.39 1.82 8.02
C SER A 91 -7.51 0.67 9.02
N ALA A 92 -8.49 -0.22 8.82
CA ALA A 92 -8.67 -1.40 9.66
C ALA A 92 -7.45 -2.34 9.56
N THR A 93 -6.96 -2.61 8.33
CA THR A 93 -5.76 -3.44 8.15
C THR A 93 -4.54 -2.84 8.83
N LEU A 94 -4.35 -1.51 8.75
CA LEU A 94 -3.24 -0.85 9.44
C LEU A 94 -3.30 -1.00 10.97
N MET A 95 -4.50 -0.97 11.57
CA MET A 95 -4.67 -1.15 13.02
C MET A 95 -4.32 -2.58 13.45
N HIS A 96 -4.71 -3.58 12.65
CA HIS A 96 -4.37 -4.97 12.91
C HIS A 96 -2.87 -5.21 12.69
N ASP A 97 -2.28 -4.66 11.62
CA ASP A 97 -0.85 -4.76 11.33
C ASP A 97 0.00 -4.14 12.45
N ASP A 98 -0.39 -2.98 13.00
CA ASP A 98 0.33 -2.33 14.10
C ASP A 98 0.39 -3.23 15.37
N VAL A 99 -0.63 -4.06 15.59
CA VAL A 99 -0.63 -5.05 16.68
C VAL A 99 0.25 -6.25 16.34
N ILE A 100 0.14 -6.79 15.12
CA ILE A 100 0.89 -7.97 14.66
C ILE A 100 2.38 -7.68 14.61
N ASP A 101 2.76 -6.50 14.11
CA ASP A 101 4.14 -6.05 13.95
C ASP A 101 4.71 -5.38 15.21
N GLU A 102 3.94 -5.31 16.31
CA GLU A 102 4.30 -4.59 17.54
C GLU A 102 4.73 -3.14 17.28
N GLY A 103 4.11 -2.53 16.26
CA GLY A 103 4.42 -1.19 15.80
C GLY A 103 4.17 -0.13 16.88
N THR A 104 5.10 0.80 17.08
CA THR A 104 4.99 1.84 18.11
C THR A 104 4.74 3.24 17.54
N VAL A 105 5.12 3.48 16.30
CA VAL A 105 5.01 4.79 15.64
C VAL A 105 4.56 4.63 14.20
N ARG A 106 3.52 5.38 13.81
CA ARG A 106 3.04 5.46 12.43
C ARG A 106 2.82 6.92 12.04
N ARG A 107 3.43 7.35 10.93
CA ARG A 107 3.32 8.74 10.42
C ARG A 107 3.71 9.81 11.47
N GLY A 108 4.70 9.50 12.31
CA GLY A 108 5.21 10.42 13.34
C GLY A 108 4.35 10.52 14.61
N LYS A 109 3.23 9.80 14.70
CA LYS A 109 2.41 9.65 15.91
C LYS A 109 2.53 8.23 16.47
N GLU A 110 2.30 8.07 17.77
CA GLU A 110 2.22 6.74 18.38
C GLU A 110 1.03 5.96 17.78
N THR A 111 1.18 4.63 17.68
CA THR A 111 0.12 3.74 17.19
C THR A 111 -0.98 3.55 18.22
N LEU A 112 -2.18 3.13 17.79
CA LEU A 112 -3.31 2.92 18.72
C LEU A 112 -2.99 1.89 19.81
N ASN A 113 -2.34 0.77 19.44
CA ASN A 113 -1.93 -0.26 20.39
C ASN A 113 -0.91 0.25 21.41
N LYS A 114 -0.14 1.29 21.08
CA LYS A 114 0.81 1.92 22.00
C LYS A 114 0.14 2.93 22.93
N VAL A 115 -0.80 3.74 22.41
CA VAL A 115 -1.52 4.77 23.18
C VAL A 115 -2.56 4.13 24.13
N TRP A 116 -3.24 3.07 23.69
CA TRP A 116 -4.19 2.32 24.48
C TRP A 116 -3.65 0.92 24.78
N ASP A 117 -4.06 -0.08 24.01
CA ASP A 117 -3.61 -1.47 24.13
C ASP A 117 -3.94 -2.27 22.85
N ASN A 118 -3.39 -3.49 22.75
CA ASN A 118 -3.61 -4.37 21.61
C ASN A 118 -5.08 -4.77 21.44
N HIS A 119 -5.81 -5.07 22.54
CA HIS A 119 -7.20 -5.51 22.48
C HIS A 119 -8.09 -4.42 21.90
N SER A 120 -7.93 -3.18 22.41
CA SER A 120 -8.67 -2.02 21.92
C SER A 120 -8.36 -1.75 20.44
N SER A 121 -7.09 -1.86 20.03
CA SER A 121 -6.69 -1.65 18.62
C SER A 121 -7.35 -2.65 17.68
N VAL A 122 -7.37 -3.94 18.05
CA VAL A 122 -8.05 -5.00 17.27
C VAL A 122 -9.55 -4.71 17.16
N LEU A 123 -10.21 -4.38 18.27
CA LEU A 123 -11.66 -4.10 18.29
C LEU A 123 -12.03 -2.88 17.45
N ILE A 124 -11.18 -1.85 17.41
CA ILE A 124 -11.42 -0.69 16.53
C ILE A 124 -11.22 -1.07 15.06
N GLY A 125 -10.23 -1.90 14.73
CA GLY A 125 -10.09 -2.46 13.39
C GLY A 125 -11.35 -3.21 12.93
N ASP A 126 -11.90 -4.06 13.80
CA ASP A 126 -13.16 -4.78 13.56
C ASP A 126 -14.36 -3.84 13.41
N TYR A 127 -14.41 -2.77 14.22
CA TYR A 127 -15.43 -1.74 14.10
C TYR A 127 -15.38 -1.05 12.72
N LEU A 128 -14.20 -0.66 12.25
CA LEU A 128 -14.03 -0.06 10.92
C LEU A 128 -14.48 -1.02 9.81
N LEU A 129 -14.11 -2.30 9.88
CA LEU A 129 -14.55 -3.32 8.91
C LEU A 129 -16.07 -3.50 8.93
N SER A 130 -16.69 -3.50 10.11
CA SER A 130 -18.15 -3.58 10.24
C SER A 130 -18.83 -2.38 9.57
N ARG A 131 -18.30 -1.17 9.73
CA ARG A 131 -18.79 0.02 9.02
C ARG A 131 -18.62 -0.10 7.50
N CYS A 132 -17.53 -0.72 7.02
CA CYS A 132 -17.39 -1.00 5.59
C CYS A 132 -18.48 -1.94 5.08
N PHE A 133 -18.84 -3.00 5.81
CA PHE A 133 -19.94 -3.89 5.42
C PHE A 133 -21.26 -3.16 5.32
N GLU A 134 -21.59 -2.33 6.32
CA GLU A 134 -22.80 -1.50 6.26
C GLU A 134 -22.81 -0.60 5.01
N MET A 135 -21.70 0.08 4.71
CA MET A 135 -21.58 0.96 3.54
C MET A 135 -21.71 0.20 2.21
N MET A 136 -21.16 -1.01 2.11
CA MET A 136 -21.29 -1.87 0.93
C MET A 136 -22.73 -2.33 0.73
N VAL A 137 -23.45 -2.66 1.82
CA VAL A 137 -24.86 -3.04 1.78
C VAL A 137 -25.74 -1.85 1.42
N GLU A 138 -25.47 -0.66 1.97
CA GLU A 138 -26.16 0.59 1.61
C GLU A 138 -25.98 0.95 0.12
N ASP A 139 -24.80 0.67 -0.47
CA ASP A 139 -24.55 0.87 -1.90
C ASP A 139 -25.43 -0.04 -2.78
N GLY A 140 -25.74 -1.25 -2.30
CA GLY A 140 -26.67 -2.18 -2.93
C GLY A 140 -26.15 -2.86 -4.20
N ASN A 141 -24.91 -2.62 -4.62
CA ASN A 141 -24.33 -3.26 -5.80
C ASN A 141 -23.60 -4.55 -5.43
N LEU A 142 -24.12 -5.70 -5.88
CA LEU A 142 -23.54 -7.01 -5.57
C LEU A 142 -22.15 -7.22 -6.16
N GLU A 143 -21.80 -6.58 -7.29
CA GLU A 143 -20.46 -6.66 -7.88
C GLU A 143 -19.44 -5.97 -6.98
N VAL A 144 -19.76 -4.78 -6.44
CA VAL A 144 -18.95 -4.06 -5.47
C VAL A 144 -18.81 -4.86 -4.17
N LEU A 145 -19.91 -5.36 -3.62
CA LEU A 145 -19.92 -6.17 -2.39
C LEU A 145 -19.01 -7.40 -2.54
N LYS A 146 -19.15 -8.14 -3.65
CA LYS A 146 -18.32 -9.31 -3.96
C LYS A 146 -16.84 -8.93 -4.09
N LEU A 147 -16.55 -7.84 -4.79
CA LEU A 147 -15.16 -7.37 -4.98
C LEU A 147 -14.51 -7.03 -3.63
N LEU A 148 -15.10 -6.14 -2.84
CA LEU A 148 -14.49 -5.64 -1.60
C LEU A 148 -14.43 -6.69 -0.49
N SER A 149 -15.46 -7.56 -0.37
CA SER A 149 -15.42 -8.66 0.60
C SER A 149 -14.35 -9.70 0.24
N SER A 150 -14.23 -10.05 -1.05
CA SER A 150 -13.15 -10.93 -1.53
C SER A 150 -11.77 -10.30 -1.32
N THR A 151 -11.63 -9.00 -1.53
CA THR A 151 -10.39 -8.24 -1.30
C THR A 151 -9.99 -8.30 0.17
N SER A 152 -10.93 -8.06 1.10
CA SER A 152 -10.66 -8.15 2.55
C SER A 152 -10.20 -9.55 2.96
N SER A 153 -10.83 -10.60 2.42
CA SER A 153 -10.42 -11.99 2.67
C SER A 153 -9.00 -12.29 2.14
N LYS A 154 -8.66 -11.80 0.93
CA LYS A 154 -7.32 -12.00 0.36
C LYS A 154 -6.24 -11.26 1.14
N ILE A 155 -6.52 -10.05 1.64
CA ILE A 155 -5.58 -9.29 2.47
C ILE A 155 -5.24 -10.10 3.74
N ALA A 156 -6.26 -10.61 4.44
CA ALA A 156 -6.05 -11.44 5.63
C ALA A 156 -5.24 -12.71 5.33
N GLN A 157 -5.52 -13.38 4.19
CA GLN A 157 -4.73 -14.54 3.75
C GLN A 157 -3.28 -14.16 3.44
N GLY A 158 -3.04 -12.98 2.86
CA GLY A 158 -1.69 -12.46 2.59
C GLY A 158 -0.89 -12.24 3.87
N GLU A 159 -1.52 -11.72 4.94
CA GLU A 159 -0.90 -11.58 6.26
C GLU A 159 -0.51 -12.93 6.85
N VAL A 160 -1.43 -13.90 6.84
CA VAL A 160 -1.13 -15.24 7.35
C VAL A 160 0.00 -15.89 6.54
N LEU A 161 0.01 -15.72 5.21
CA LEU A 161 1.08 -16.25 4.36
C LEU A 161 2.43 -15.60 4.68
N GLN A 162 2.45 -14.28 4.96
CA GLN A 162 3.67 -13.57 5.38
C GLN A 162 4.19 -14.11 6.72
N LEU A 163 3.30 -14.32 7.69
CA LEU A 163 3.66 -14.89 9.00
C LEU A 163 4.25 -16.31 8.86
N GLN A 164 3.69 -17.13 7.97
CA GLN A 164 4.17 -18.48 7.72
C GLN A 164 5.62 -18.51 7.21
N HIS A 165 6.02 -17.54 6.40
CA HIS A 165 7.35 -17.45 5.79
C HIS A 165 8.31 -16.48 6.50
N LYS A 166 7.98 -16.07 7.74
CA LYS A 166 8.84 -15.17 8.51
C LYS A 166 10.19 -15.84 8.82
N GLY A 167 11.28 -15.17 8.44
CA GLY A 167 12.65 -15.66 8.69
C GLY A 167 13.17 -16.70 7.68
N GLU A 168 12.40 -17.12 6.69
CA GLU A 168 12.81 -18.07 5.65
C GLU A 168 13.59 -17.36 4.54
N VAL A 169 14.91 -17.19 4.70
CA VAL A 169 15.77 -16.44 3.77
C VAL A 169 15.85 -17.03 2.36
N ASP A 170 15.52 -18.29 2.19
CA ASP A 170 15.44 -19.00 0.92
C ASP A 170 14.04 -18.98 0.29
N MET A 171 13.13 -18.16 0.85
CA MET A 171 11.81 -17.93 0.27
C MET A 171 11.92 -17.54 -1.21
N LEU A 172 11.07 -18.17 -2.04
CA LEU A 172 11.06 -17.90 -3.47
C LEU A 172 10.45 -16.52 -3.77
N GLU A 173 10.96 -15.85 -4.79
CA GLU A 173 10.40 -14.58 -5.27
C GLU A 173 8.91 -14.69 -5.62
N GLU A 174 8.47 -15.82 -6.16
CA GLU A 174 7.05 -16.07 -6.46
C GLU A 174 6.19 -16.02 -5.19
N THR A 175 6.67 -16.57 -4.07
CA THR A 175 5.98 -16.51 -2.77
C THR A 175 5.90 -15.09 -2.25
N TYR A 176 7.00 -14.33 -2.33
CA TYR A 176 7.02 -12.90 -2.01
C TYR A 176 6.00 -12.12 -2.84
N LEU A 177 5.96 -12.32 -4.15
CA LEU A 177 5.00 -11.65 -5.04
C LEU A 177 3.55 -12.02 -4.70
N LYS A 178 3.26 -13.26 -4.29
CA LYS A 178 1.94 -13.68 -3.79
C LYS A 178 1.57 -12.92 -2.51
N ILE A 179 2.50 -12.79 -1.56
CA ILE A 179 2.30 -12.07 -0.31
C ILE A 179 1.95 -10.60 -0.60
N ILE A 180 2.81 -9.88 -1.32
CA ILE A 180 2.59 -8.44 -1.56
C ILE A 180 1.41 -8.18 -2.50
N SER A 181 1.10 -9.12 -3.40
CA SER A 181 -0.11 -9.04 -4.21
C SER A 181 -1.36 -9.10 -3.34
N ALA A 182 -1.44 -10.06 -2.43
CA ALA A 182 -2.58 -10.23 -1.54
C ALA A 182 -2.69 -9.10 -0.50
N LYS A 183 -1.61 -8.82 0.22
CA LYS A 183 -1.59 -7.85 1.33
C LYS A 183 -1.76 -6.40 0.86
N THR A 184 -1.11 -6.04 -0.23
CA THR A 184 -1.03 -4.63 -0.67
C THR A 184 -1.74 -4.38 -1.99
N ALA A 185 -1.39 -5.13 -3.06
CA ALA A 185 -1.83 -4.80 -4.40
C ALA A 185 -3.33 -5.08 -4.63
N GLU A 186 -3.92 -6.02 -3.91
CA GLU A 186 -5.33 -6.37 -4.03
C GLU A 186 -6.26 -5.19 -3.73
N LEU A 187 -5.96 -4.40 -2.68
CA LEU A 187 -6.79 -3.24 -2.34
C LEU A 187 -6.58 -2.08 -3.34
N PHE A 188 -5.40 -1.94 -3.95
CA PHE A 188 -5.19 -1.00 -5.06
C PHE A 188 -6.00 -1.42 -6.29
N ALA A 189 -6.01 -2.70 -6.62
CA ALA A 189 -6.79 -3.26 -7.72
C ALA A 189 -8.29 -3.06 -7.50
N ALA A 190 -8.78 -3.32 -6.28
CA ALA A 190 -10.16 -3.10 -5.92
C ALA A 190 -10.55 -1.63 -5.98
N ALA A 191 -9.71 -0.72 -5.48
CA ALA A 191 -9.94 0.72 -5.49
C ALA A 191 -10.19 1.24 -6.92
N THR A 192 -9.34 0.84 -7.87
CA THR A 192 -9.47 1.27 -9.27
C THR A 192 -10.63 0.58 -9.99
N LYS A 193 -10.87 -0.71 -9.73
CA LYS A 193 -11.99 -1.45 -10.32
C LYS A 193 -13.35 -0.93 -9.85
N VAL A 194 -13.48 -0.54 -8.57
CA VAL A 194 -14.69 0.08 -8.03
C VAL A 194 -15.07 1.32 -8.85
N GLY A 195 -14.11 2.18 -9.21
CA GLY A 195 -14.36 3.34 -10.06
C GLY A 195 -14.98 2.99 -11.41
N ALA A 196 -14.53 1.90 -12.04
CA ALA A 196 -15.10 1.40 -13.29
C ALA A 196 -16.51 0.80 -13.10
N ILE A 197 -16.73 0.03 -12.02
CA ILE A 197 -18.04 -0.55 -11.71
C ILE A 197 -19.07 0.54 -11.49
N LEU A 198 -18.72 1.60 -10.75
CA LEU A 198 -19.61 2.75 -10.49
C LEU A 198 -20.08 3.45 -11.75
N SER A 199 -19.26 3.43 -12.78
CA SER A 199 -19.49 4.12 -14.05
C SER A 199 -20.19 3.22 -15.09
N ASP A 200 -20.61 2.01 -14.71
CA ASP A 200 -21.13 0.99 -15.62
C ASP A 200 -20.23 0.74 -16.83
N ALA A 201 -18.89 0.83 -16.61
CA ALA A 201 -17.88 0.66 -17.64
C ALA A 201 -17.91 -0.76 -18.24
N GLU A 202 -17.40 -0.92 -19.46
CA GLU A 202 -17.29 -2.22 -20.10
C GLU A 202 -16.33 -3.15 -19.35
N ASN A 203 -16.51 -4.46 -19.46
CA ASN A 203 -15.67 -5.44 -18.77
C ASN A 203 -14.17 -5.24 -19.05
N LYS A 204 -13.81 -4.93 -20.31
CA LYS A 204 -12.42 -4.64 -20.71
C LYS A 204 -11.82 -3.45 -19.94
N GLU A 205 -12.62 -2.44 -19.61
CA GLU A 205 -12.21 -1.26 -18.85
C GLU A 205 -12.10 -1.58 -17.37
N LYS A 206 -13.05 -2.37 -16.81
CA LYS A 206 -13.01 -2.88 -15.44
C LYS A 206 -11.75 -3.73 -15.22
N ASP A 207 -11.44 -4.64 -16.15
CA ASP A 207 -10.27 -5.52 -16.08
C ASP A 207 -8.95 -4.73 -16.23
N ALA A 208 -8.94 -3.73 -17.13
CA ALA A 208 -7.79 -2.86 -17.33
C ALA A 208 -7.46 -2.04 -16.06
N LEU A 209 -8.49 -1.49 -15.39
CA LEU A 209 -8.31 -0.74 -14.15
C LEU A 209 -7.94 -1.64 -12.97
N GLU A 210 -8.50 -2.85 -12.87
CA GLU A 210 -8.05 -3.84 -11.90
C GLU A 210 -6.56 -4.17 -12.09
N PHE A 211 -6.15 -4.44 -13.33
CA PHE A 211 -4.77 -4.74 -13.65
C PHE A 211 -3.84 -3.56 -13.41
N TYR A 212 -4.27 -2.34 -13.74
CA TYR A 212 -3.57 -1.10 -13.41
C TYR A 212 -3.32 -0.97 -11.91
N GLY A 213 -4.38 -1.07 -11.10
CA GLY A 213 -4.28 -0.94 -9.65
C GLY A 213 -3.38 -2.01 -9.03
N ARG A 214 -3.49 -3.27 -9.50
CA ARG A 214 -2.66 -4.38 -9.03
C ARG A 214 -1.17 -4.11 -9.27
N ASN A 215 -0.80 -3.72 -10.47
CA ASN A 215 0.61 -3.45 -10.82
C ASN A 215 1.13 -2.18 -10.13
N LEU A 216 0.29 -1.17 -9.95
CA LEU A 216 0.65 0.01 -9.15
C LEU A 216 0.90 -0.37 -7.68
N GLY A 217 0.07 -1.24 -7.09
CA GLY A 217 0.24 -1.73 -5.72
C GLY A 217 1.49 -2.57 -5.54
N LEU A 218 1.82 -3.44 -6.51
CA LEU A 218 3.08 -4.21 -6.52
C LEU A 218 4.29 -3.26 -6.58
N THR A 219 4.27 -2.28 -7.50
CA THR A 219 5.33 -1.27 -7.59
C THR A 219 5.49 -0.52 -6.26
N PHE A 220 4.37 -0.18 -5.64
CA PHE A 220 4.35 0.54 -4.37
C PHE A 220 5.04 -0.24 -3.26
N GLN A 221 4.73 -1.54 -3.13
CA GLN A 221 5.32 -2.37 -2.08
C GLN A 221 6.79 -2.67 -2.36
N ILE A 222 7.15 -3.03 -3.61
CA ILE A 222 8.56 -3.26 -3.98
C ILE A 222 9.40 -2.02 -3.70
N ALA A 223 8.87 -0.82 -3.97
CA ALA A 223 9.58 0.43 -3.68
C ALA A 223 9.75 0.64 -2.16
N ASP A 224 8.71 0.41 -1.35
CA ASP A 224 8.78 0.52 0.11
C ASP A 224 9.82 -0.44 0.70
N ASP A 225 9.76 -1.72 0.32
CA ASP A 225 10.72 -2.74 0.78
C ASP A 225 12.16 -2.42 0.35
N THR A 226 12.33 -1.85 -0.85
CA THR A 226 13.65 -1.43 -1.35
C THR A 226 14.20 -0.24 -0.57
N LEU A 227 13.33 0.72 -0.23
CA LEU A 227 13.71 1.91 0.54
C LEU A 227 14.17 1.56 1.96
N ASP A 228 13.62 0.50 2.56
CA ASP A 228 14.00 0.07 3.91
C ASP A 228 15.46 -0.43 3.98
N TYR A 229 16.04 -0.85 2.86
CA TYR A 229 17.44 -1.24 2.73
C TYR A 229 18.32 -0.19 2.03
N ASN A 230 17.79 0.99 1.72
CA ASN A 230 18.59 2.02 1.04
C ASN A 230 19.38 2.87 2.04
N ALA A 231 20.69 2.61 2.13
CA ALA A 231 21.60 3.28 3.05
C ALA A 231 21.70 4.81 2.84
N GLU A 232 21.45 5.32 1.63
CA GLU A 232 21.45 6.75 1.36
C GLU A 232 20.37 7.50 2.15
N LEU A 233 19.25 6.86 2.42
CA LEU A 233 18.15 7.45 3.21
C LEU A 233 18.49 7.58 4.69
N LYS A 234 19.40 6.76 5.23
CA LYS A 234 19.91 6.87 6.59
C LYS A 234 20.60 8.22 6.82
N LEU A 235 21.24 8.77 5.79
CA LEU A 235 21.90 10.08 5.82
C LEU A 235 20.89 11.24 5.97
N PHE A 236 19.62 11.02 5.63
CA PHE A 236 18.53 12.00 5.76
C PHE A 236 17.69 11.81 7.02
N GLY A 237 18.16 11.05 8.03
CA GLY A 237 17.49 10.87 9.32
C GLY A 237 16.30 9.93 9.33
N LYS A 238 16.08 9.15 8.25
CA LYS A 238 15.00 8.13 8.23
C LYS A 238 15.42 6.85 8.95
N LYS A 239 14.48 6.26 9.67
CA LYS A 239 14.63 4.89 10.18
C LYS A 239 14.58 3.93 8.99
N VAL A 240 15.62 3.13 8.81
CA VAL A 240 15.74 2.08 7.80
C VAL A 240 16.03 0.76 8.51
N GLY A 241 15.69 -0.36 7.86
CA GLY A 241 15.95 -1.71 8.38
C GLY A 241 14.82 -2.27 9.22
N GLN A 242 13.64 -1.66 9.22
CA GLN A 242 12.51 -2.15 10.00
C GLN A 242 12.17 -3.60 9.62
N ASP A 243 12.07 -3.92 8.32
CA ASP A 243 11.81 -5.28 7.83
C ASP A 243 12.85 -6.29 8.34
N PHE A 244 14.14 -5.89 8.34
CA PHE A 244 15.20 -6.73 8.87
C PHE A 244 15.02 -7.00 10.36
N PHE A 245 14.80 -5.97 11.17
CA PHE A 245 14.63 -6.13 12.62
C PHE A 245 13.38 -6.94 12.98
N GLU A 246 12.33 -6.84 12.19
CA GLU A 246 11.10 -7.63 12.34
C GLU A 246 11.24 -9.06 11.78
N GLY A 247 12.31 -9.36 11.04
CA GLY A 247 12.55 -10.67 10.42
C GLY A 247 11.71 -10.94 9.18
N LYS A 248 11.21 -9.89 8.54
CA LYS A 248 10.50 -9.98 7.27
C LYS A 248 11.49 -10.23 6.13
N ILE A 249 11.20 -11.22 5.31
CA ILE A 249 11.98 -11.52 4.11
C ILE A 249 11.32 -10.80 2.95
N THR A 250 11.98 -9.74 2.47
CA THR A 250 11.48 -8.90 1.38
C THR A 250 12.41 -8.99 0.16
N LEU A 251 12.01 -8.41 -0.96
CA LEU A 251 12.69 -8.57 -2.24
C LEU A 251 14.22 -8.34 -2.17
N PRO A 252 14.74 -7.31 -1.47
CA PRO A 252 16.19 -7.13 -1.37
C PRO A 252 16.93 -8.35 -0.79
N ILE A 253 16.36 -9.00 0.23
CA ILE A 253 16.96 -10.18 0.86
C ILE A 253 16.87 -11.40 -0.07
N ILE A 254 15.74 -11.60 -0.73
CA ILE A 254 15.53 -12.70 -1.69
C ILE A 254 16.56 -12.61 -2.83
N LEU A 255 16.71 -11.44 -3.44
CA LEU A 255 17.67 -11.23 -4.53
C LEU A 255 19.11 -11.36 -4.04
N LEU A 256 19.42 -10.88 -2.84
CA LEU A 256 20.73 -11.06 -2.23
C LEU A 256 21.04 -12.55 -2.06
N PHE A 257 20.13 -13.32 -1.46
CA PHE A 257 20.29 -14.75 -1.22
C PHE A 257 20.54 -15.56 -2.50
N GLN A 258 19.90 -15.13 -3.62
CA GLN A 258 20.11 -15.76 -4.92
C GLN A 258 21.52 -15.55 -5.49
N LYS A 259 22.20 -14.43 -5.13
CA LYS A 259 23.46 -13.99 -5.72
C LYS A 259 24.72 -14.35 -4.92
N ILE A 260 24.59 -14.47 -3.62
CA ILE A 260 25.73 -14.71 -2.71
C ILE A 260 26.19 -16.17 -2.73
N GLY A 261 27.45 -16.38 -2.37
CA GLY A 261 28.04 -17.71 -2.22
C GLY A 261 27.59 -18.45 -0.94
N ASN A 262 27.93 -19.73 -0.81
CA ASN A 262 27.46 -20.57 0.31
C ASN A 262 27.87 -20.03 1.68
N ASP A 263 29.09 -19.51 1.85
CA ASP A 263 29.55 -18.95 3.12
C ASP A 263 28.72 -17.71 3.53
N GLU A 264 28.46 -16.81 2.57
CA GLU A 264 27.63 -15.63 2.81
C GLU A 264 26.17 -16.00 3.05
N LYS A 265 25.65 -17.08 2.40
CA LYS A 265 24.30 -17.63 2.66
C LYS A 265 24.14 -18.14 4.08
N GLU A 266 25.16 -18.83 4.60
CA GLU A 266 25.15 -19.32 5.97
C GLU A 266 25.15 -18.15 6.97
N ILE A 267 25.96 -17.13 6.75
CA ILE A 267 26.00 -15.90 7.56
C ILE A 267 24.62 -15.24 7.56
N LEU A 268 24.05 -15.00 6.38
CA LEU A 268 22.73 -14.36 6.23
C LEU A 268 21.63 -15.16 6.93
N SER A 269 21.62 -16.49 6.75
CA SER A 269 20.64 -17.38 7.40
C SER A 269 20.75 -17.33 8.92
N ASN A 270 21.99 -17.30 9.46
CA ASN A 270 22.19 -17.20 10.89
C ASN A 270 21.75 -15.86 11.47
N MET A 271 21.89 -14.75 10.72
CA MET A 271 21.37 -13.45 11.14
C MET A 271 19.85 -13.45 11.29
N PHE A 272 19.12 -14.05 10.33
CA PHE A 272 17.65 -14.10 10.39
C PHE A 272 17.08 -15.09 11.41
N LYS A 273 17.90 -16.09 11.85
CA LYS A 273 17.54 -17.00 12.96
C LYS A 273 17.66 -16.39 14.34
N LYS A 274 18.35 -15.25 14.49
CA LYS A 274 18.49 -14.57 15.80
C LYS A 274 17.13 -14.04 16.25
N GLU A 275 16.81 -14.20 17.53
CA GLU A 275 15.65 -13.55 18.15
C GLU A 275 15.82 -12.03 18.15
N LEU A 276 17.01 -11.56 18.51
CA LEU A 276 17.36 -10.12 18.50
C LEU A 276 18.47 -9.86 17.47
N ARG A 277 18.13 -9.08 16.47
CA ARG A 277 19.04 -8.63 15.41
C ARG A 277 19.67 -7.30 15.79
N THR A 278 20.97 -7.17 15.57
CA THR A 278 21.74 -5.99 15.96
C THR A 278 21.92 -5.00 14.79
N LYS A 279 22.33 -3.77 15.14
CA LYS A 279 22.72 -2.79 14.11
C LYS A 279 23.93 -3.22 13.31
N ASP A 280 24.84 -4.01 13.89
CA ASP A 280 26.02 -4.52 13.21
C ASP A 280 25.61 -5.58 12.18
N ASP A 281 24.67 -6.48 12.51
CA ASP A 281 24.08 -7.41 11.55
C ASP A 281 23.44 -6.66 10.36
N PHE A 282 22.72 -5.58 10.64
CA PHE A 282 22.10 -4.76 9.60
C PHE A 282 23.16 -4.07 8.71
N ASN A 283 24.23 -3.52 9.29
CA ASN A 283 25.30 -2.89 8.53
C ASN A 283 26.01 -3.89 7.61
N GLU A 284 26.19 -5.13 8.05
CA GLU A 284 26.77 -6.20 7.24
C GLU A 284 25.87 -6.55 6.04
N ILE A 285 24.55 -6.67 6.25
CA ILE A 285 23.58 -6.87 5.16
C ILE A 285 23.62 -5.71 4.17
N ILE A 286 23.66 -4.48 4.63
CA ILE A 286 23.77 -3.30 3.75
C ILE A 286 25.07 -3.34 2.92
N ALA A 287 26.18 -3.79 3.51
CA ALA A 287 27.43 -3.95 2.77
C ALA A 287 27.30 -5.00 1.64
N LEU A 288 26.62 -6.13 1.90
CA LEU A 288 26.35 -7.15 0.90
C LEU A 288 25.39 -6.64 -0.20
N ILE A 289 24.29 -5.98 0.19
CA ILE A 289 23.32 -5.37 -0.75
C ILE A 289 24.04 -4.41 -1.71
N ASN A 290 24.94 -3.58 -1.20
CA ASN A 290 25.73 -2.64 -2.03
C ASN A 290 26.74 -3.37 -2.91
N LYS A 291 27.48 -4.36 -2.38
CA LYS A 291 28.45 -5.19 -3.11
C LYS A 291 27.80 -5.85 -4.33
N TYR A 292 26.60 -6.39 -4.15
CA TYR A 292 25.87 -7.13 -5.20
C TYR A 292 24.89 -6.26 -6.00
N LYS A 293 24.81 -4.94 -5.74
CA LYS A 293 23.96 -3.96 -6.44
C LYS A 293 22.48 -4.32 -6.43
N ILE A 294 22.00 -4.88 -5.32
CA ILE A 294 20.63 -5.41 -5.18
C ILE A 294 19.57 -4.32 -5.34
N ILE A 295 19.80 -3.12 -4.80
CA ILE A 295 18.84 -2.00 -4.89
C ILE A 295 18.49 -1.67 -6.35
N GLN A 296 19.51 -1.69 -7.25
CA GLN A 296 19.28 -1.42 -8.68
C GLN A 296 18.38 -2.47 -9.32
N GLU A 297 18.53 -3.74 -8.93
CA GLU A 297 17.69 -4.84 -9.44
C GLU A 297 16.26 -4.77 -8.93
N CYS A 298 16.07 -4.42 -7.66
CA CYS A 298 14.73 -4.16 -7.12
C CYS A 298 14.02 -3.05 -7.91
N TYR A 299 14.71 -1.96 -8.22
CA TYR A 299 14.14 -0.88 -9.05
C TYR A 299 13.82 -1.32 -10.48
N GLN A 300 14.62 -2.19 -11.09
CA GLN A 300 14.32 -2.74 -12.42
C GLN A 300 13.03 -3.59 -12.39
N LYS A 301 12.83 -4.39 -11.34
CA LYS A 301 11.60 -5.16 -11.15
C LYS A 301 10.39 -4.25 -10.93
N ALA A 302 10.52 -3.21 -10.10
CA ALA A 302 9.47 -2.23 -9.92
C ALA A 302 9.13 -1.51 -11.23
N GLN A 303 10.13 -1.16 -12.06
CA GLN A 303 9.92 -0.54 -13.38
C GLN A 303 9.15 -1.45 -14.35
N HIS A 304 9.32 -2.77 -14.25
CA HIS A 304 8.52 -3.72 -15.02
C HIS A 304 7.02 -3.57 -14.71
N TYR A 305 6.65 -3.51 -13.43
CA TYR A 305 5.24 -3.35 -13.01
C TYR A 305 4.68 -1.97 -13.36
N ILE A 306 5.50 -0.90 -13.32
CA ILE A 306 5.11 0.43 -13.83
C ILE A 306 4.70 0.35 -15.29
N ASN A 307 5.50 -0.31 -16.12
CA ASN A 307 5.22 -0.45 -17.55
C ASN A 307 3.92 -1.24 -17.77
N LEU A 308 3.70 -2.32 -17.02
CA LEU A 308 2.47 -3.10 -17.08
C LEU A 308 1.24 -2.25 -16.70
N ALA A 309 1.33 -1.50 -15.60
CA ALA A 309 0.26 -0.61 -15.15
C ALA A 309 -0.04 0.48 -16.21
N SER A 310 0.98 1.16 -16.70
CA SER A 310 0.80 2.22 -17.70
C SER A 310 0.18 1.69 -19.01
N ASN A 311 0.61 0.52 -19.46
CA ASN A 311 0.13 -0.10 -20.71
C ASN A 311 -1.33 -0.56 -20.61
N SER A 312 -1.79 -0.99 -19.43
CA SER A 312 -3.18 -1.43 -19.24
C SER A 312 -4.20 -0.32 -19.54
N LEU A 313 -3.80 0.94 -19.35
CA LEU A 313 -4.67 2.09 -19.65
C LEU A 313 -4.84 2.38 -21.16
N SER A 314 -4.22 1.59 -22.05
CA SER A 314 -4.34 1.78 -23.50
C SER A 314 -5.76 1.57 -24.04
N VAL A 315 -6.62 0.88 -23.31
CA VAL A 315 -8.04 0.65 -23.67
C VAL A 315 -8.88 1.93 -23.59
N PHE A 316 -8.45 2.90 -22.79
CA PHE A 316 -9.14 4.18 -22.64
C PHE A 316 -8.72 5.17 -23.73
N LYS A 317 -9.65 6.02 -24.14
CA LYS A 317 -9.36 7.15 -25.02
C LYS A 317 -8.38 8.11 -24.35
N ASP A 318 -7.63 8.87 -25.15
CA ASP A 318 -6.73 9.87 -24.60
C ASP A 318 -7.53 10.98 -23.91
N SER A 319 -7.16 11.22 -22.67
CA SER A 319 -7.75 12.22 -21.80
C SER A 319 -6.75 12.67 -20.75
N GLU A 320 -7.03 13.77 -20.05
CA GLU A 320 -6.19 14.26 -18.95
C GLU A 320 -6.18 13.26 -17.79
N GLU A 321 -7.33 12.67 -17.46
CA GLU A 321 -7.47 11.65 -16.40
C GLU A 321 -6.58 10.43 -16.69
N LYS A 322 -6.57 9.94 -17.93
CA LYS A 322 -5.67 8.84 -18.34
C LYS A 322 -4.21 9.23 -18.17
N ASN A 323 -3.85 10.45 -18.57
CA ASN A 323 -2.47 10.93 -18.48
C ASN A 323 -2.02 11.10 -17.02
N ILE A 324 -2.88 11.59 -16.14
CA ILE A 324 -2.62 11.68 -14.69
C ILE A 324 -2.36 10.29 -14.11
N LEU A 325 -3.24 9.31 -14.37
CA LEU A 325 -3.06 7.95 -13.87
C LEU A 325 -1.79 7.29 -14.43
N LYS A 326 -1.44 7.53 -15.70
CA LYS A 326 -0.16 7.06 -16.27
C LYS A 326 1.04 7.65 -15.54
N ARG A 327 1.06 8.96 -15.30
CA ARG A 327 2.16 9.62 -14.56
C ARG A 327 2.28 9.14 -13.13
N LEU A 328 1.15 8.82 -12.48
CA LEU A 328 1.11 8.32 -11.11
C LEU A 328 1.87 7.00 -10.92
N THR A 329 1.98 6.16 -11.95
CA THR A 329 2.73 4.90 -11.86
C THR A 329 4.20 5.13 -11.49
N SER A 330 4.81 6.20 -11.98
CA SER A 330 6.20 6.57 -11.69
C SER A 330 6.38 7.21 -10.30
N PHE A 331 5.31 7.71 -9.69
CA PHE A 331 5.34 8.31 -8.36
C PHE A 331 5.83 7.33 -7.28
N SER A 332 5.55 6.04 -7.43
CA SER A 332 5.93 5.02 -6.45
C SER A 332 7.44 4.84 -6.30
N LEU A 333 8.22 5.03 -7.38
CA LEU A 333 9.69 4.89 -7.35
C LEU A 333 10.43 6.13 -6.87
N SER A 334 9.79 7.28 -6.91
CA SER A 334 10.47 8.56 -6.60
C SER A 334 10.27 9.03 -5.17
N ARG A 335 9.67 8.19 -4.33
CA ARG A 335 9.46 8.49 -2.93
C ARG A 335 10.79 8.59 -2.18
N ASN A 336 11.33 9.79 -2.12
CA ASN A 336 12.30 10.20 -1.11
C ASN A 336 11.53 11.08 -0.12
N PHE A 337 10.87 10.49 0.86
CA PHE A 337 10.17 11.21 1.90
C PHE A 337 10.81 11.04 3.25
#